data_69f257d3dc95d4f315a0e3d6dc436ec6
#
_entry.id   69f257d3dc95d4f315a0e3d6dc436ec6
#
_cell.length_a   1.000
_cell.length_b   1.000
_cell.length_c   1.000
_cell.angle_alpha   90.00
_cell.angle_beta   90.00
_cell.angle_gamma   90.00
#
_symmetry.space_group_name_H-M   'P 1'
#
loop_
_entity.id
_entity.type
_entity.pdbx_description
1 polymer ?
#
loop_
_entity_poly.entity_id
_entity_poly.type
_entity_poly.pdbx_seq_one_letter_code
_entity_poly.pdbx_strand_id
1 'polypeptide(L)'
;DRSYFFPLIFGFIGFFLIRVEYSGIRTLDFLNKNINSSNFNAILTLLTLFIIIKSISPLINWFFLDANFIGSSKEDCTGEGACWVFIKVWFRRLIYGMYPDPEQWRINTAFLSLFVLVGIAFFSPRKTKKYFIFFLIFIYPFIGIKLISGGDFGLTYVETAAWGGLSLTFIISAFAIIFCFPLGVFLALGRRSDLPAIKYISIGFIELWRGVPLITVLFMASVMFPMFLPDGTFIDKLIRVLFAITLFEAAYMAEVVRGGLQALPKGQYEAAKS
;
A
#
# COMPACT_ATOMS: atom_id res chain seq x y z
N ASP A 1 9.15 36.91 18.68
CA ASP A 1 9.81 37.30 17.40
C ASP A 1 9.60 36.22 16.35
N ARG A 2 8.44 36.31 15.66
CA ARG A 2 8.01 35.32 14.63
C ARG A 2 8.54 35.67 13.21
N SER A 3 9.39 36.69 13.07
CA SER A 3 9.80 37.22 11.76
C SER A 3 10.99 36.48 11.09
N TYR A 4 11.67 35.58 11.80
CA TYR A 4 12.89 34.93 11.30
C TYR A 4 12.69 33.56 10.65
N PHE A 5 11.49 32.99 10.73
CA PHE A 5 11.23 31.65 10.18
C PHE A 5 10.97 31.67 8.66
N PHE A 6 10.44 32.75 8.13
CA PHE A 6 10.16 32.91 6.70
C PHE A 6 11.41 32.90 5.80
N PRO A 7 12.52 33.61 6.14
CA PRO A 7 13.73 33.57 5.31
C PRO A 7 14.42 32.21 5.27
N LEU A 8 14.34 31.44 6.34
CA LEU A 8 14.94 30.09 6.39
C LEU A 8 14.23 29.09 5.47
N ILE A 9 12.90 29.14 5.38
CA ILE A 9 12.12 28.28 4.48
C ILE A 9 12.38 28.63 3.01
N PHE A 10 12.45 29.91 2.67
CA PHE A 10 12.81 30.37 1.33
C PHE A 10 14.26 30.04 0.97
N GLY A 11 15.18 30.11 1.93
CA GLY A 11 16.57 29.68 1.77
C GLY A 11 16.68 28.18 1.51
N PHE A 12 15.87 27.35 2.19
CA PHE A 12 15.87 25.87 2.02
C PHE A 12 15.24 25.46 0.68
N ILE A 13 14.14 26.11 0.28
CA ILE A 13 13.50 25.89 -1.02
C ILE A 13 14.42 26.33 -2.15
N GLY A 14 15.08 27.50 -2.00
CA GLY A 14 16.09 27.98 -2.94
C GLY A 14 17.29 27.04 -3.05
N PHE A 15 17.80 26.53 -1.94
CA PHE A 15 18.89 25.54 -1.91
C PHE A 15 18.50 24.19 -2.52
N PHE A 16 17.28 23.74 -2.30
CA PHE A 16 16.75 22.50 -2.90
C PHE A 16 16.56 22.64 -4.41
N LEU A 17 16.06 23.79 -4.87
CA LEU A 17 15.91 24.11 -6.29
C LEU A 17 17.28 24.21 -7.01
N ILE A 18 18.28 24.83 -6.37
CA ILE A 18 19.65 24.91 -6.92
C ILE A 18 20.30 23.52 -7.00
N ARG A 19 20.07 22.64 -6.03
CA ARG A 19 20.60 21.28 -6.04
C ARG A 19 19.93 20.37 -7.08
N VAL A 20 18.68 20.62 -7.41
CA VAL A 20 17.94 19.92 -8.49
C VAL A 20 18.47 20.35 -9.86
N GLU A 21 18.89 21.61 -10.01
CA GLU A 21 19.52 22.12 -11.24
C GLU A 21 20.87 21.43 -11.53
N TYR A 22 21.65 21.09 -10.48
CA TYR A 22 22.91 20.35 -10.61
C TYR A 22 22.74 18.89 -11.05
N SER A 23 21.51 18.33 -10.98
CA SER A 23 21.19 16.95 -11.40
C SER A 23 20.87 16.81 -12.89
N GLY A 24 21.03 17.84 -13.72
CA GLY A 24 20.76 17.80 -15.16
C GLY A 24 19.29 17.74 -15.55
N ILE A 25 18.37 17.84 -14.59
CA ILE A 25 16.94 17.97 -14.85
C ILE A 25 16.64 19.46 -15.06
N ARG A 26 16.31 19.85 -16.28
CA ARG A 26 15.89 21.22 -16.65
C ARG A 26 14.51 21.55 -16.06
N THR A 27 14.43 21.62 -14.73
CA THR A 27 13.17 21.90 -14.02
C THR A 27 12.65 23.30 -14.32
N LEU A 28 13.52 24.29 -14.47
CA LEU A 28 13.12 25.65 -14.85
C LEU A 28 12.57 25.73 -16.26
N ASP A 29 13.16 25.02 -17.24
CA ASP A 29 12.65 24.94 -18.60
C ASP A 29 11.31 24.21 -18.65
N PHE A 30 11.17 23.14 -17.86
CA PHE A 30 9.91 22.40 -17.75
C PHE A 30 8.81 23.26 -17.11
N LEU A 31 9.13 23.97 -16.02
CA LEU A 31 8.21 24.88 -15.37
C LEU A 31 7.81 26.03 -16.29
N ASN A 32 8.78 26.66 -16.93
CA ASN A 32 8.53 27.77 -17.87
C ASN A 32 7.68 27.35 -19.06
N LYS A 33 7.97 26.19 -19.65
CA LYS A 33 7.22 25.64 -20.79
C LYS A 33 5.78 25.26 -20.42
N ASN A 34 5.55 24.73 -19.22
CA ASN A 34 4.23 24.26 -18.80
C ASN A 34 3.39 25.38 -18.15
N ILE A 35 4.00 26.24 -17.35
CA ILE A 35 3.31 27.37 -16.70
C ILE A 35 2.91 28.43 -17.74
N ASN A 36 3.79 28.77 -18.67
CA ASN A 36 3.55 29.78 -19.69
C ASN A 36 2.88 29.23 -20.95
N SER A 37 2.39 27.98 -20.94
CA SER A 37 1.72 27.38 -22.11
C SER A 37 0.41 28.09 -22.47
N SER A 38 -0.30 28.65 -21.49
CA SER A 38 -1.47 29.51 -21.66
C SER A 38 -1.69 30.42 -20.45
N ASN A 39 -2.37 31.57 -20.65
CA ASN A 39 -2.73 32.48 -19.56
C ASN A 39 -3.56 31.78 -18.47
N PHE A 40 -4.41 30.83 -18.87
CA PHE A 40 -5.22 30.04 -17.95
C PHE A 40 -4.32 29.15 -17.04
N ASN A 41 -3.33 28.48 -17.60
CA ASN A 41 -2.40 27.63 -16.82
C ASN A 41 -1.54 28.47 -15.87
N ALA A 42 -1.10 29.67 -16.28
CA ALA A 42 -0.37 30.59 -15.43
C ALA A 42 -1.22 31.05 -14.24
N ILE A 43 -2.47 31.45 -14.47
CA ILE A 43 -3.40 31.86 -13.40
C ILE A 43 -3.67 30.68 -12.46
N LEU A 44 -3.94 29.50 -12.99
CA LEU A 44 -4.21 28.30 -12.17
C LEU A 44 -3.00 27.93 -11.31
N THR A 45 -1.79 28.04 -11.84
CA THR A 45 -0.55 27.77 -11.09
C THR A 45 -0.34 28.78 -9.98
N LEU A 46 -0.53 30.08 -10.25
CA LEU A 46 -0.43 31.13 -9.24
C LEU A 46 -1.48 30.95 -8.13
N LEU A 47 -2.72 30.64 -8.49
CA LEU A 47 -3.79 30.35 -7.53
C LEU A 47 -3.43 29.15 -6.66
N THR A 48 -2.94 28.06 -7.27
CA THR A 48 -2.53 26.84 -6.54
C THR A 48 -1.38 27.15 -5.57
N LEU A 49 -0.36 27.87 -6.02
CA LEU A 49 0.75 28.29 -5.17
C LEU A 49 0.29 29.18 -4.00
N PHE A 50 -0.62 30.12 -4.27
CA PHE A 50 -1.21 30.96 -3.23
C PHE A 50 -1.94 30.15 -2.18
N ILE A 51 -2.78 29.17 -2.60
CA ILE A 51 -3.50 28.28 -1.69
C ILE A 51 -2.51 27.44 -0.87
N ILE A 52 -1.49 26.86 -1.51
CA ILE A 52 -0.47 26.05 -0.82
C ILE A 52 0.25 26.90 0.23
N ILE A 53 0.74 28.08 -0.13
CA ILE A 53 1.48 28.98 0.79
C ILE A 53 0.58 29.39 1.97
N LYS A 54 -0.67 29.74 1.70
CA LYS A 54 -1.62 30.14 2.75
C LYS A 54 -1.98 28.98 3.68
N SER A 55 -2.03 27.73 3.15
CA SER A 55 -2.39 26.55 3.93
C SER A 55 -1.22 25.98 4.74
N ILE A 56 0.03 26.13 4.26
CA ILE A 56 1.22 25.56 4.94
C ILE A 56 1.42 26.18 6.32
N SER A 57 1.31 27.50 6.46
CA SER A 57 1.57 28.18 7.75
C SER A 57 0.63 27.70 8.87
N PRO A 58 -0.70 27.73 8.70
CA PRO A 58 -1.61 27.20 9.74
C PRO A 58 -1.44 25.70 9.98
N LEU A 59 -1.09 24.91 8.94
CA LEU A 59 -0.81 23.49 9.12
C LEU A 59 0.45 23.25 9.96
N ILE A 60 1.52 23.99 9.73
CA ILE A 60 2.73 23.87 10.54
C ILE A 60 2.46 24.28 11.98
N ASN A 61 1.72 25.36 12.19
CA ASN A 61 1.35 25.79 13.53
C ASN A 61 0.55 24.69 14.25
N TRP A 62 -0.52 24.21 13.62
CA TRP A 62 -1.37 23.16 14.19
C TRP A 62 -0.60 21.86 14.46
N PHE A 63 0.27 21.45 13.53
CA PHE A 63 0.93 20.15 13.54
C PHE A 63 2.15 20.09 14.48
N PHE A 64 2.85 21.23 14.63
CA PHE A 64 4.13 21.29 15.35
C PHE A 64 4.17 22.36 16.44
N LEU A 65 3.76 23.61 16.19
CA LEU A 65 4.00 24.70 17.12
C LEU A 65 2.98 24.73 18.26
N ASP A 66 1.72 24.49 17.96
CA ASP A 66 0.62 24.46 18.94
C ASP A 66 0.30 23.02 19.39
N ALA A 67 1.08 22.03 18.93
CA ALA A 67 0.84 20.62 19.16
C ALA A 67 1.29 20.18 20.56
N ASN A 68 0.56 19.23 21.14
CA ASN A 68 0.89 18.61 22.42
C ASN A 68 1.71 17.33 22.21
N PHE A 69 2.97 17.34 22.66
CA PHE A 69 3.90 16.21 22.58
C PHE A 69 4.10 15.49 23.93
N ILE A 70 3.78 16.15 25.04
CA ILE A 70 4.07 15.68 26.40
C ILE A 70 2.76 15.39 27.09
N GLY A 71 2.61 14.16 27.61
CA GLY A 71 1.45 13.69 28.32
C GLY A 71 1.43 12.17 28.41
N SER A 72 0.48 11.64 29.19
CA SER A 72 0.26 10.19 29.43
C SER A 72 -1.12 9.73 28.99
N SER A 73 -2.05 10.66 28.76
CA SER A 73 -3.42 10.37 28.35
C SER A 73 -3.95 11.37 27.30
N LYS A 74 -5.08 11.07 26.70
CA LYS A 74 -5.73 11.96 25.74
C LYS A 74 -6.19 13.26 26.42
N GLU A 75 -6.55 13.22 27.68
CA GLU A 75 -7.03 14.34 28.48
C GLU A 75 -5.95 15.41 28.67
N ASP A 76 -4.66 15.03 28.54
CA ASP A 76 -3.52 15.96 28.63
C ASP A 76 -3.42 16.88 27.39
N CYS A 77 -4.18 16.60 26.33
CA CYS A 77 -4.24 17.42 25.13
C CYS A 77 -5.24 18.57 25.32
N THR A 78 -4.78 19.67 25.91
CA THR A 78 -5.60 20.86 26.22
C THR A 78 -5.49 21.99 25.19
N GLY A 79 -4.60 21.85 24.20
CA GLY A 79 -4.36 22.86 23.17
C GLY A 79 -5.24 22.71 21.94
N GLU A 80 -5.23 23.75 21.08
CA GLU A 80 -5.91 23.76 19.77
C GLU A 80 -5.14 23.00 18.68
N GLY A 81 -3.88 22.62 18.94
CA GLY A 81 -2.99 21.93 18.02
C GLY A 81 -3.16 20.40 18.01
N ALA A 82 -2.36 19.74 17.19
CA ALA A 82 -2.38 18.28 17.07
C ALA A 82 -1.98 17.59 18.38
N CYS A 83 -2.74 16.56 18.76
CA CYS A 83 -2.48 15.75 19.96
C CYS A 83 -1.55 14.56 19.62
N TRP A 84 -0.23 14.78 19.66
CA TRP A 84 0.75 13.72 19.46
C TRP A 84 0.84 12.74 20.63
N VAL A 85 0.40 13.16 21.83
CA VAL A 85 0.27 12.29 23.00
C VAL A 85 -0.66 11.12 22.69
N PHE A 86 -1.77 11.35 21.96
CA PHE A 86 -2.67 10.29 21.53
C PHE A 86 -1.95 9.25 20.67
N ILE A 87 -1.16 9.71 19.68
CA ILE A 87 -0.38 8.80 18.84
C ILE A 87 0.62 8.01 19.67
N LYS A 88 1.33 8.63 20.61
CA LYS A 88 2.30 7.97 21.51
C LYS A 88 1.65 6.89 22.35
N VAL A 89 0.52 7.19 22.99
CA VAL A 89 -0.22 6.25 23.86
C VAL A 89 -0.78 5.08 23.08
N TRP A 90 -1.30 5.33 21.88
CA TRP A 90 -1.92 4.31 21.04
C TRP A 90 -0.96 3.67 20.03
N PHE A 91 0.31 4.11 19.97
CA PHE A 91 1.28 3.67 18.98
C PHE A 91 1.39 2.15 18.88
N ARG A 92 1.43 1.50 20.02
CA ARG A 92 1.49 0.06 20.14
C ARG A 92 0.27 -0.63 19.49
N ARG A 93 -0.94 -0.13 19.77
CA ARG A 93 -2.16 -0.64 19.15
C ARG A 93 -2.24 -0.32 17.65
N LEU A 94 -1.72 0.82 17.22
CA LEU A 94 -1.64 1.17 15.81
C LEU A 94 -0.72 0.22 15.04
N ILE A 95 0.35 -0.28 15.66
CA ILE A 95 1.29 -1.22 15.02
C ILE A 95 0.80 -2.67 15.12
N TYR A 96 0.45 -3.12 16.34
CA TYR A 96 0.23 -4.55 16.62
C TYR A 96 -1.25 -4.93 16.78
N GLY A 97 -2.17 -3.97 16.85
CA GLY A 97 -3.57 -4.24 17.14
C GLY A 97 -3.78 -4.75 18.57
N MET A 98 -4.45 -5.88 18.69
CA MET A 98 -4.72 -6.56 19.96
C MET A 98 -3.74 -7.71 20.24
N TYR A 99 -2.65 -7.81 19.47
CA TYR A 99 -1.67 -8.86 19.61
C TYR A 99 -1.00 -8.84 21.00
N PRO A 100 -0.86 -10.00 21.68
CA PRO A 100 -0.34 -10.06 23.07
C PRO A 100 1.05 -9.44 23.20
N ASP A 101 1.22 -8.64 24.24
CA ASP A 101 2.45 -7.88 24.48
C ASP A 101 3.72 -8.74 24.55
N PRO A 102 3.76 -9.86 25.28
CA PRO A 102 4.95 -10.68 25.39
C PRO A 102 5.34 -11.34 24.06
N GLU A 103 4.41 -11.40 23.09
CA GLU A 103 4.62 -12.10 21.82
C GLU A 103 4.90 -11.16 20.63
N GLN A 104 4.88 -9.84 20.83
CA GLN A 104 5.09 -8.84 19.76
C GLN A 104 6.44 -8.97 19.07
N TRP A 105 7.45 -9.55 19.73
CA TRP A 105 8.73 -9.84 19.13
C TRP A 105 8.63 -10.72 17.86
N ARG A 106 7.61 -11.59 17.78
CA ARG A 106 7.37 -12.46 16.62
C ARG A 106 7.03 -11.64 15.39
N ILE A 107 6.12 -10.66 15.54
CA ILE A 107 5.76 -9.72 14.45
C ILE A 107 7.01 -8.96 14.02
N ASN A 108 7.77 -8.41 14.97
CA ASN A 108 8.99 -7.68 14.69
C ASN A 108 10.02 -8.54 13.94
N THR A 109 10.23 -9.78 14.40
CA THR A 109 11.14 -10.72 13.76
C THR A 109 10.69 -11.11 12.36
N ALA A 110 9.38 -11.35 12.16
CA ALA A 110 8.83 -11.63 10.84
C ALA A 110 9.06 -10.47 9.87
N PHE A 111 8.71 -9.24 10.25
CA PHE A 111 8.91 -8.10 9.35
C PHE A 111 10.39 -7.77 9.16
N LEU A 112 11.19 -7.77 10.21
CA LEU A 112 12.63 -7.50 10.09
C LEU A 112 13.32 -8.50 9.16
N SER A 113 13.07 -9.80 9.34
CA SER A 113 13.62 -10.85 8.47
C SER A 113 13.13 -10.72 7.03
N LEU A 114 11.86 -10.34 6.81
CA LEU A 114 11.33 -10.04 5.48
C LEU A 114 12.12 -8.91 4.80
N PHE A 115 12.30 -7.77 5.50
CA PHE A 115 13.04 -6.63 4.95
C PHE A 115 14.50 -6.98 4.66
N VAL A 116 15.15 -7.74 5.55
CA VAL A 116 16.52 -8.22 5.34
C VAL A 116 16.60 -9.13 4.12
N LEU A 117 15.69 -10.09 3.99
CA LEU A 117 15.65 -11.01 2.84
C LEU A 117 15.36 -10.29 1.51
N VAL A 118 14.44 -9.31 1.52
CA VAL A 118 14.18 -8.45 0.35
C VAL A 118 15.44 -7.65 -0.01
N GLY A 119 16.14 -7.08 0.98
CA GLY A 119 17.40 -6.38 0.77
C GLY A 119 18.45 -7.30 0.15
N ILE A 120 18.64 -8.51 0.71
CA ILE A 120 19.57 -9.51 0.16
C ILE A 120 19.18 -9.87 -1.29
N ALA A 121 17.90 -10.10 -1.57
CA ALA A 121 17.40 -10.39 -2.91
C ALA A 121 17.67 -9.25 -3.89
N PHE A 122 17.54 -7.99 -3.43
CA PHE A 122 17.80 -6.81 -4.26
C PHE A 122 19.26 -6.70 -4.70
N PHE A 123 20.20 -6.91 -3.77
CA PHE A 123 21.64 -6.82 -4.04
C PHE A 123 22.26 -8.12 -4.60
N SER A 124 21.50 -9.22 -4.62
CA SER A 124 22.00 -10.51 -5.12
C SER A 124 22.25 -10.51 -6.63
N PRO A 125 23.28 -11.25 -7.12
CA PRO A 125 23.52 -11.47 -8.54
C PRO A 125 22.30 -12.09 -9.25
N ARG A 126 22.12 -11.80 -10.54
CA ARG A 126 20.99 -12.30 -11.35
C ARG A 126 20.78 -13.83 -11.26
N LYS A 127 21.87 -14.60 -11.12
CA LYS A 127 21.81 -16.07 -11.05
C LYS A 127 21.11 -16.56 -9.77
N THR A 128 21.37 -15.93 -8.62
CA THR A 128 20.85 -16.31 -7.30
C THR A 128 19.55 -15.59 -6.97
N LYS A 129 19.31 -14.41 -7.54
CA LYS A 129 18.12 -13.58 -7.30
C LYS A 129 16.81 -14.35 -7.49
N LYS A 130 16.69 -15.19 -8.51
CA LYS A 130 15.49 -16.00 -8.77
C LYS A 130 15.12 -16.95 -7.63
N TYR A 131 16.12 -17.51 -6.94
CA TYR A 131 15.90 -18.42 -5.81
C TYR A 131 15.43 -17.66 -4.57
N PHE A 132 15.99 -16.46 -4.32
CA PHE A 132 15.49 -15.59 -3.24
C PHE A 132 14.07 -15.11 -3.49
N ILE A 133 13.74 -14.72 -4.71
CA ILE A 133 12.36 -14.31 -5.07
C ILE A 133 11.40 -15.50 -4.90
N PHE A 134 11.77 -16.68 -5.36
CA PHE A 134 10.97 -17.88 -5.17
C PHE A 134 10.75 -18.18 -3.68
N PHE A 135 11.82 -18.13 -2.88
CA PHE A 135 11.74 -18.32 -1.44
C PHE A 135 10.82 -17.30 -0.77
N LEU A 136 10.97 -16.01 -1.09
CA LEU A 136 10.16 -14.92 -0.54
C LEU A 136 8.67 -15.05 -0.88
N ILE A 137 8.35 -15.51 -2.09
CA ILE A 137 6.95 -15.59 -2.53
C ILE A 137 6.28 -16.88 -2.03
N PHE A 138 6.98 -18.02 -2.08
CA PHE A 138 6.35 -19.34 -1.86
C PHE A 138 6.65 -19.95 -0.49
N ILE A 139 7.78 -19.67 0.12
CA ILE A 139 8.19 -20.31 1.38
C ILE A 139 8.02 -19.34 2.57
N TYR A 140 8.51 -18.13 2.42
CA TYR A 140 8.53 -17.17 3.52
C TYR A 140 7.13 -16.83 4.10
N PRO A 141 6.04 -16.68 3.33
CA PRO A 141 4.71 -16.42 3.90
C PRO A 141 4.26 -17.50 4.87
N PHE A 142 4.56 -18.78 4.60
CA PHE A 142 4.22 -19.89 5.52
C PHE A 142 5.05 -19.80 6.81
N ILE A 143 6.34 -19.50 6.71
CA ILE A 143 7.20 -19.32 7.88
C ILE A 143 6.70 -18.12 8.71
N GLY A 144 6.41 -16.99 8.08
CA GLY A 144 5.91 -15.80 8.73
C GLY A 144 4.56 -16.01 9.44
N ILE A 145 3.60 -16.65 8.75
CA ILE A 145 2.31 -16.98 9.34
C ILE A 145 2.49 -17.91 10.55
N LYS A 146 3.29 -18.97 10.42
CA LYS A 146 3.56 -19.90 11.52
C LYS A 146 4.26 -19.22 12.71
N LEU A 147 5.19 -18.33 12.46
CA LEU A 147 5.85 -17.55 13.52
C LEU A 147 4.85 -16.65 14.26
N ILE A 148 3.97 -15.97 13.53
CA ILE A 148 3.01 -15.03 14.11
C ILE A 148 1.86 -15.79 14.81
N SER A 149 1.32 -16.84 14.21
CA SER A 149 0.23 -17.64 14.83
C SER A 149 0.72 -18.48 16.00
N GLY A 150 1.96 -18.95 15.99
CA GLY A 150 2.47 -19.88 16.98
C GLY A 150 1.79 -21.26 16.91
N GLY A 151 1.69 -21.91 18.07
CA GLY A 151 1.10 -23.25 18.20
C GLY A 151 2.10 -24.38 18.02
N ASP A 152 3.21 -24.14 17.32
CA ASP A 152 4.29 -25.09 17.10
C ASP A 152 5.57 -24.62 17.82
N PHE A 153 6.56 -25.51 17.99
CA PHE A 153 7.88 -25.23 18.56
C PHE A 153 7.86 -24.57 19.96
N GLY A 154 6.82 -24.84 20.77
CA GLY A 154 6.69 -24.26 22.11
C GLY A 154 6.22 -22.80 22.13
N LEU A 155 5.81 -22.26 20.98
CA LEU A 155 5.23 -20.92 20.89
C LEU A 155 3.74 -20.98 21.27
N THR A 156 3.30 -20.04 22.11
CA THR A 156 1.87 -19.89 22.44
C THR A 156 1.07 -19.57 21.19
N TYR A 157 -0.11 -20.21 21.04
CA TYR A 157 -0.99 -19.91 19.92
C TYR A 157 -1.66 -18.56 20.10
N VAL A 158 -1.66 -17.74 19.06
CA VAL A 158 -2.33 -16.43 19.02
C VAL A 158 -3.36 -16.44 17.88
N GLU A 159 -4.63 -16.32 18.26
CA GLU A 159 -5.73 -16.30 17.30
C GLU A 159 -5.62 -15.13 16.33
N THR A 160 -6.03 -15.34 15.09
CA THR A 160 -6.06 -14.31 14.04
C THR A 160 -6.97 -13.13 14.37
N ALA A 161 -7.95 -13.33 15.26
CA ALA A 161 -8.82 -12.27 15.78
C ALA A 161 -8.05 -11.21 16.59
N ALA A 162 -6.92 -11.57 17.18
CA ALA A 162 -6.04 -10.64 17.90
C ALA A 162 -5.07 -9.89 16.99
N TRP A 163 -4.91 -10.33 15.73
CA TRP A 163 -4.04 -9.66 14.77
C TRP A 163 -4.67 -8.34 14.34
N GLY A 164 -3.88 -7.30 14.24
CA GLY A 164 -4.43 -5.99 13.91
C GLY A 164 -3.37 -4.94 13.62
N GLY A 165 -3.84 -3.71 13.49
CA GLY A 165 -2.99 -2.55 13.23
C GLY A 165 -2.25 -2.62 11.91
N LEU A 166 -1.12 -1.91 11.83
CA LEU A 166 -0.29 -1.82 10.64
C LEU A 166 0.27 -3.18 10.22
N SER A 167 0.59 -4.05 11.20
CA SER A 167 1.11 -5.38 10.93
C SER A 167 0.14 -6.25 10.12
N LEU A 168 -1.14 -6.26 10.48
CA LEU A 168 -2.17 -6.98 9.73
C LEU A 168 -2.37 -6.36 8.34
N THR A 169 -2.34 -5.03 8.24
CA THR A 169 -2.44 -4.33 6.95
C THR A 169 -1.33 -4.77 5.99
N PHE A 170 -0.09 -4.86 6.46
CA PHE A 170 1.02 -5.36 5.64
C PHE A 170 0.86 -6.82 5.23
N ILE A 171 0.38 -7.68 6.14
CA ILE A 171 0.15 -9.11 5.83
C ILE A 171 -0.90 -9.24 4.72
N ILE A 172 -2.04 -8.56 4.87
CA ILE A 172 -3.13 -8.58 3.88
C ILE A 172 -2.64 -8.02 2.54
N SER A 173 -1.95 -6.89 2.54
CA SER A 173 -1.45 -6.26 1.32
C SER A 173 -0.43 -7.13 0.60
N ALA A 174 0.54 -7.70 1.33
CA ALA A 174 1.55 -8.58 0.74
C ALA A 174 0.90 -9.83 0.12
N PHE A 175 -0.03 -10.46 0.81
CA PHE A 175 -0.78 -11.60 0.30
C PHE A 175 -1.56 -11.23 -0.96
N ALA A 176 -2.35 -10.15 -0.90
CA ALA A 176 -3.15 -9.70 -2.03
C ALA A 176 -2.29 -9.39 -3.26
N ILE A 177 -1.18 -8.66 -3.11
CA ILE A 177 -0.28 -8.31 -4.21
C ILE A 177 0.33 -9.57 -4.87
N ILE A 178 0.80 -10.52 -4.06
CA ILE A 178 1.42 -11.76 -4.55
C ILE A 178 0.43 -12.57 -5.40
N PHE A 179 -0.80 -12.73 -4.91
CA PHE A 179 -1.78 -13.60 -5.56
C PHE A 179 -2.66 -12.90 -6.59
N CYS A 180 -2.92 -11.59 -6.48
CA CYS A 180 -3.69 -10.86 -7.50
C CYS A 180 -2.92 -10.73 -8.81
N PHE A 181 -1.59 -10.67 -8.79
CA PHE A 181 -0.78 -10.53 -10.00
C PHE A 181 -0.97 -11.70 -10.98
N PRO A 182 -0.70 -12.98 -10.61
CA PRO A 182 -0.92 -14.10 -11.53
C PRO A 182 -2.39 -14.24 -11.94
N LEU A 183 -3.33 -14.06 -11.00
CA LEU A 183 -4.76 -14.11 -11.32
C LEU A 183 -5.16 -13.01 -12.32
N GLY A 184 -4.68 -11.78 -12.12
CA GLY A 184 -4.92 -10.67 -13.02
C GLY A 184 -4.36 -10.91 -14.42
N VAL A 185 -3.16 -11.50 -14.51
CA VAL A 185 -2.57 -11.91 -15.81
C VAL A 185 -3.46 -12.95 -16.50
N PHE A 186 -3.90 -13.99 -15.79
CA PHE A 186 -4.80 -15.00 -16.36
C PHE A 186 -6.13 -14.39 -16.83
N LEU A 187 -6.74 -13.52 -16.06
CA LEU A 187 -7.97 -12.82 -16.43
C LEU A 187 -7.78 -11.90 -17.65
N ALA A 188 -6.67 -11.17 -17.70
CA ALA A 188 -6.36 -10.29 -18.85
C ALA A 188 -6.15 -11.09 -20.13
N LEU A 189 -5.45 -12.22 -20.06
CA LEU A 189 -5.26 -13.11 -21.20
C LEU A 189 -6.57 -13.80 -21.56
N GLY A 190 -7.35 -14.26 -20.57
CA GLY A 190 -8.67 -14.85 -20.79
C GLY A 190 -9.64 -13.92 -21.51
N ARG A 191 -9.65 -12.62 -21.17
CA ARG A 191 -10.44 -11.59 -21.87
C ARG A 191 -10.06 -11.46 -23.36
N ARG A 192 -8.83 -11.80 -23.74
CA ARG A 192 -8.33 -11.75 -25.12
C ARG A 192 -8.39 -13.10 -25.85
N SER A 193 -8.89 -14.13 -25.19
CA SER A 193 -9.00 -15.48 -25.75
C SER A 193 -9.98 -15.52 -26.91
N ASP A 194 -9.67 -16.37 -27.90
CA ASP A 194 -10.56 -16.68 -29.02
C ASP A 194 -11.69 -17.65 -28.59
N LEU A 195 -11.54 -18.31 -27.41
CA LEU A 195 -12.56 -19.20 -26.86
C LEU A 195 -13.67 -18.38 -26.17
N PRO A 196 -14.92 -18.39 -26.69
CA PRO A 196 -16.00 -17.52 -26.19
C PRO A 196 -16.27 -17.72 -24.71
N ALA A 197 -16.27 -18.94 -24.21
CA ALA A 197 -16.53 -19.26 -22.81
C ALA A 197 -15.50 -18.59 -21.87
N ILE A 198 -14.21 -18.75 -22.15
CA ILE A 198 -13.13 -18.16 -21.35
C ILE A 198 -13.22 -16.63 -21.38
N LYS A 199 -13.46 -16.08 -22.57
CA LYS A 199 -13.58 -14.63 -22.77
C LYS A 199 -14.72 -14.05 -21.94
N TYR A 200 -15.94 -14.59 -22.05
CA TYR A 200 -17.10 -14.05 -21.37
C TYR A 200 -17.03 -14.26 -19.84
N ILE A 201 -16.50 -15.38 -19.36
CA ILE A 201 -16.26 -15.60 -17.92
C ILE A 201 -15.27 -14.58 -17.39
N SER A 202 -14.15 -14.35 -18.09
CA SER A 202 -13.15 -13.37 -17.67
C SER A 202 -13.71 -11.95 -17.66
N ILE A 203 -14.48 -11.57 -18.68
CA ILE A 203 -15.13 -10.25 -18.75
C ILE A 203 -16.11 -10.11 -17.59
N GLY A 204 -17.01 -11.07 -17.42
CA GLY A 204 -18.03 -11.03 -16.36
C GLY A 204 -17.41 -10.94 -14.97
N PHE A 205 -16.33 -11.71 -14.72
CA PHE A 205 -15.59 -11.61 -13.47
C PHE A 205 -15.02 -10.21 -13.25
N ILE A 206 -14.29 -9.68 -14.22
CA ILE A 206 -13.65 -8.35 -14.12
C ILE A 206 -14.70 -7.25 -13.88
N GLU A 207 -15.77 -7.24 -14.66
CA GLU A 207 -16.82 -6.22 -14.56
C GLU A 207 -17.58 -6.32 -13.21
N LEU A 208 -17.91 -7.54 -12.77
CA LEU A 208 -18.58 -7.78 -11.49
C LEU A 208 -17.76 -7.22 -10.31
N TRP A 209 -16.50 -7.65 -10.20
CA TRP A 209 -15.67 -7.26 -9.05
C TRP A 209 -15.29 -5.78 -9.06
N ARG A 210 -15.18 -5.16 -10.21
CA ARG A 210 -14.93 -3.70 -10.33
C ARG A 210 -16.19 -2.86 -10.14
N GLY A 211 -17.36 -3.44 -10.36
CA GLY A 211 -18.64 -2.76 -10.16
C GLY A 211 -19.12 -2.68 -8.71
N VAL A 212 -18.55 -3.48 -7.81
CA VAL A 212 -18.95 -3.55 -6.40
C VAL A 212 -17.91 -2.84 -5.53
N PRO A 213 -18.33 -2.01 -4.53
CA PRO A 213 -17.39 -1.41 -3.59
C PRO A 213 -16.67 -2.47 -2.74
N LEU A 214 -15.35 -2.29 -2.49
CA LEU A 214 -14.56 -3.23 -1.69
C LEU A 214 -15.16 -3.50 -0.31
N ILE A 215 -15.74 -2.49 0.34
CA ILE A 215 -16.36 -2.66 1.65
C ILE A 215 -17.50 -3.68 1.64
N THR A 216 -18.32 -3.68 0.58
CA THR A 216 -19.41 -4.65 0.40
C THR A 216 -18.84 -6.06 0.25
N VAL A 217 -17.78 -6.23 -0.52
CA VAL A 217 -17.07 -7.51 -0.71
C VAL A 217 -16.54 -8.03 0.61
N LEU A 218 -15.92 -7.17 1.42
CA LEU A 218 -15.39 -7.54 2.73
C LEU A 218 -16.50 -7.92 3.72
N PHE A 219 -17.62 -7.21 3.68
CA PHE A 219 -18.78 -7.54 4.49
C PHE A 219 -19.36 -8.90 4.09
N MET A 220 -19.52 -9.16 2.79
CA MET A 220 -19.97 -10.46 2.29
C MET A 220 -19.04 -11.58 2.73
N ALA A 221 -17.73 -11.43 2.56
CA ALA A 221 -16.76 -12.43 2.96
C ALA A 221 -16.71 -12.66 4.49
N SER A 222 -16.85 -11.60 5.27
CA SER A 222 -16.71 -11.67 6.73
C SER A 222 -17.96 -12.17 7.43
N VAL A 223 -19.15 -11.71 7.00
CA VAL A 223 -20.43 -11.90 7.71
C VAL A 223 -21.36 -12.83 6.93
N MET A 224 -21.59 -12.57 5.65
CA MET A 224 -22.59 -13.32 4.89
C MET A 224 -22.10 -14.72 4.47
N PHE A 225 -20.85 -14.83 4.03
CA PHE A 225 -20.32 -16.11 3.53
C PHE A 225 -20.44 -17.27 4.52
N PRO A 226 -20.17 -17.12 5.85
CA PRO A 226 -20.38 -18.19 6.82
C PRO A 226 -21.81 -18.71 6.90
N MET A 227 -22.82 -17.86 6.58
CA MET A 227 -24.23 -18.25 6.65
C MET A 227 -24.62 -19.26 5.54
N PHE A 228 -23.80 -19.38 4.50
CA PHE A 228 -23.99 -20.33 3.42
C PHE A 228 -23.18 -21.63 3.60
N LEU A 229 -22.35 -21.70 4.65
CA LEU A 229 -21.58 -22.91 4.93
C LEU A 229 -22.44 -23.93 5.68
N PRO A 230 -22.21 -25.25 5.44
CA PRO A 230 -22.86 -26.31 6.21
C PRO A 230 -22.53 -26.18 7.70
N ASP A 231 -23.47 -26.64 8.54
CA ASP A 231 -23.29 -26.66 9.99
C ASP A 231 -22.00 -27.38 10.38
N GLY A 232 -21.25 -26.80 11.32
CA GLY A 232 -19.98 -27.35 11.78
C GLY A 232 -18.77 -27.01 10.90
N THR A 233 -18.94 -26.32 9.78
CA THR A 233 -17.82 -25.86 8.94
C THR A 233 -17.35 -24.49 9.42
N PHE A 234 -16.08 -24.40 9.85
CA PHE A 234 -15.47 -23.15 10.26
C PHE A 234 -14.29 -22.78 9.33
N ILE A 235 -14.39 -21.63 8.69
CA ILE A 235 -13.28 -21.04 7.93
C ILE A 235 -12.90 -19.73 8.62
N ASP A 236 -11.63 -19.61 8.95
CA ASP A 236 -11.10 -18.43 9.62
C ASP A 236 -11.44 -17.13 8.88
N LYS A 237 -11.81 -16.07 9.64
CA LYS A 237 -12.22 -14.79 9.07
C LYS A 237 -11.12 -14.16 8.22
N LEU A 238 -9.87 -14.23 8.68
CA LEU A 238 -8.73 -13.64 7.95
C LEU A 238 -8.56 -14.33 6.59
N ILE A 239 -8.67 -15.66 6.54
CA ILE A 239 -8.57 -16.42 5.29
C ILE A 239 -9.65 -15.95 4.30
N ARG A 240 -10.90 -15.84 4.73
CA ARG A 240 -12.01 -15.36 3.89
C ARG A 240 -11.75 -13.96 3.34
N VAL A 241 -11.26 -13.06 4.18
CA VAL A 241 -10.90 -11.68 3.79
C VAL A 241 -9.74 -11.68 2.80
N LEU A 242 -8.70 -12.48 3.03
CA LEU A 242 -7.55 -12.59 2.11
C LEU A 242 -7.98 -13.02 0.70
N PHE A 243 -8.85 -14.02 0.61
CA PHE A 243 -9.40 -14.46 -0.69
C PHE A 243 -10.23 -13.35 -1.34
N ALA A 244 -11.12 -12.71 -0.59
CA ALA A 244 -12.00 -11.68 -1.12
C ALA A 244 -11.21 -10.47 -1.67
N ILE A 245 -10.21 -9.97 -0.92
CA ILE A 245 -9.34 -8.89 -1.38
C ILE A 245 -8.53 -9.32 -2.59
N THR A 246 -7.99 -10.54 -2.60
CA THR A 246 -7.20 -11.03 -3.72
C THR A 246 -8.02 -11.09 -5.02
N LEU A 247 -9.26 -11.58 -4.97
CA LEU A 247 -10.14 -11.62 -6.14
C LEU A 247 -10.53 -10.21 -6.61
N PHE A 248 -10.79 -9.31 -5.67
CA PHE A 248 -11.08 -7.92 -5.97
C PHE A 248 -9.91 -7.22 -6.67
N GLU A 249 -8.71 -7.31 -6.09
CA GLU A 249 -7.50 -6.71 -6.67
C GLU A 249 -7.08 -7.38 -7.98
N ALA A 250 -7.36 -8.68 -8.18
CA ALA A 250 -7.09 -9.36 -9.43
C ALA A 250 -7.87 -8.78 -10.61
N ALA A 251 -9.10 -8.32 -10.37
CA ALA A 251 -9.90 -7.67 -11.41
C ALA A 251 -9.29 -6.32 -11.84
N TYR A 252 -8.77 -5.52 -10.90
CA TYR A 252 -8.04 -4.29 -11.22
C TYR A 252 -6.69 -4.58 -11.88
N MET A 253 -5.95 -5.57 -11.40
CA MET A 253 -4.69 -6.00 -11.99
C MET A 253 -4.89 -6.48 -13.44
N ALA A 254 -5.99 -7.16 -13.73
CA ALA A 254 -6.32 -7.57 -15.10
C ALA A 254 -6.43 -6.38 -16.06
N GLU A 255 -7.01 -5.26 -15.62
CA GLU A 255 -7.10 -4.05 -16.45
C GLU A 255 -5.73 -3.37 -16.62
N VAL A 256 -4.88 -3.34 -15.59
CA VAL A 256 -3.52 -2.83 -15.68
C VAL A 256 -2.71 -3.64 -16.72
N VAL A 257 -2.76 -4.98 -16.61
CA VAL A 257 -2.09 -5.89 -17.56
C VAL A 257 -2.66 -5.71 -18.97
N ARG A 258 -3.98 -5.59 -19.13
CA ARG A 258 -4.61 -5.32 -20.42
C ARG A 258 -4.11 -4.02 -21.04
N GLY A 259 -4.05 -2.94 -20.24
CA GLY A 259 -3.51 -1.66 -20.69
C GLY A 259 -2.06 -1.75 -21.15
N GLY A 260 -1.21 -2.45 -20.38
CA GLY A 260 0.19 -2.72 -20.74
C GLY A 260 0.32 -3.51 -22.04
N LEU A 261 -0.50 -4.55 -22.23
CA LEU A 261 -0.51 -5.35 -23.46
C LEU A 261 -0.99 -4.55 -24.69
N GLN A 262 -1.88 -3.58 -24.52
CA GLN A 262 -2.33 -2.70 -25.59
C GLN A 262 -1.29 -1.66 -26.02
N ALA A 263 -0.38 -1.29 -25.12
CA ALA A 263 0.69 -0.34 -25.40
C ALA A 263 1.84 -0.94 -26.22
N LEU A 264 1.89 -2.27 -26.39
CA LEU A 264 2.93 -2.93 -27.17
C LEU A 264 2.76 -2.66 -28.67
N PRO A 265 3.82 -2.24 -29.40
CA PRO A 265 3.78 -2.05 -30.84
C PRO A 265 3.42 -3.34 -31.59
N LYS A 266 2.63 -3.22 -32.68
CA LYS A 266 2.19 -4.38 -33.49
C LYS A 266 3.35 -5.21 -34.04
N GLY A 267 4.46 -4.59 -34.38
CA GLY A 267 5.65 -5.28 -34.87
C GLY A 267 6.25 -6.31 -33.91
N GLN A 268 6.06 -6.14 -32.58
CA GLN A 268 6.47 -7.16 -31.60
C GLN A 268 5.60 -8.42 -31.66
N TYR A 269 4.30 -8.26 -31.92
CA TYR A 269 3.39 -9.40 -32.12
C TYR A 269 3.69 -10.13 -33.44
N GLU A 270 4.03 -9.41 -34.49
CA GLU A 270 4.40 -9.96 -35.80
C GLU A 270 5.71 -10.73 -35.70
N ALA A 271 6.72 -10.15 -35.05
CA ALA A 271 8.01 -10.81 -34.81
C ALA A 271 7.90 -12.08 -33.95
N ALA A 272 6.96 -12.15 -33.03
CA ALA A 272 6.72 -13.33 -32.21
C ALA A 272 5.99 -14.46 -32.96
N LYS A 273 5.35 -14.16 -34.12
CA LYS A 273 4.63 -15.14 -34.95
C LYS A 273 5.47 -15.67 -36.12
N SER A 274 6.54 -14.97 -36.50
CA SER A 274 7.52 -15.41 -37.47
C SER A 274 8.53 -16.39 -36.89
#